data_fd9968de448d2ee223ef1e7d5e46d543
#
_entry.id   fd9968de448d2ee223ef1e7d5e46d543
#
_cell.length_a   1.000
_cell.length_b   1.000
_cell.length_c   1.000
_cell.angle_alpha   90.00
_cell.angle_beta   90.00
_cell.angle_gamma   90.00
#
_symmetry.space_group_name_H-M   'P 1'
#
loop_
_entity.id
_entity.type
_entity.pdbx_description
1 polymer ?
#
loop_
_entity_poly.entity_id
_entity_poly.type
_entity_poly.pdbx_seq_one_letter_code
_entity_poly.pdbx_strand_id
1 'polypeptide(L)'
;MKKRKWILQEHKPDADWAVLENVVHQDEIMRLSTVEYARSAEAFGADYIPVGDAPFIAGWLKKNYEKDMEPIEVPECLRKREFLKRRYYFAEKRDLPFYSRQKYFIKNISVMKGFSSARYNGAVPGWDELPDGRYLVSEWLDILSEFRIFVYHDQVIAIHPYLGMPLMFPDGGKIRKMVDEYKKDSGRPRAYTMDIGVSRDKDGVVHTVLIEVHPFVSYRLYGFCLPDIPDMLEEGIRYYTRQKED
;
A
#
# COMPACT_ATOMS: atom_id res chain seq x y z
N MET A 1 -17.18 21.75 13.15
CA MET A 1 -16.03 21.07 12.50
C MET A 1 -15.57 21.92 11.33
N LYS A 2 -14.25 22.05 11.09
CA LYS A 2 -13.72 22.73 9.89
C LYS A 2 -14.10 21.88 8.67
N LYS A 3 -14.77 22.47 7.66
CA LYS A 3 -15.04 21.76 6.40
C LYS A 3 -13.71 21.41 5.76
N ARG A 4 -13.56 20.15 5.34
CA ARG A 4 -12.43 19.72 4.54
C ARG A 4 -12.65 20.08 3.08
N LYS A 5 -11.56 20.16 2.36
CA LYS A 5 -11.56 20.33 0.91
C LYS A 5 -10.94 19.11 0.26
N TRP A 6 -11.63 18.54 -0.70
CA TRP A 6 -11.23 17.29 -1.36
C TRP A 6 -11.04 17.51 -2.85
N ILE A 7 -9.98 16.92 -3.39
CA ILE A 7 -9.87 16.70 -4.82
C ILE A 7 -10.09 15.22 -5.08
N LEU A 8 -11.22 14.87 -5.67
CA LEU A 8 -11.55 13.50 -6.04
C LEU A 8 -11.18 13.26 -7.50
N GLN A 9 -10.38 12.22 -7.75
CA GLN A 9 -10.11 11.76 -9.11
C GLN A 9 -11.42 11.29 -9.75
N GLU A 10 -11.76 11.80 -10.94
CA GLU A 10 -12.84 11.23 -11.72
C GLU A 10 -12.53 9.79 -12.10
N HIS A 11 -13.38 8.90 -11.70
CA HIS A 11 -13.22 7.47 -11.89
C HIS A 11 -14.55 6.82 -12.27
N LYS A 12 -14.50 5.62 -12.90
CA LYS A 12 -15.73 4.84 -13.07
C LYS A 12 -16.28 4.46 -11.70
N PRO A 13 -17.57 4.66 -11.45
CA PRO A 13 -18.19 4.30 -10.18
C PRO A 13 -17.91 2.83 -9.85
N ASP A 14 -17.29 2.58 -8.71
CA ASP A 14 -17.19 1.27 -8.09
C ASP A 14 -17.67 1.36 -6.63
N ALA A 15 -17.70 0.23 -5.92
CA ALA A 15 -18.20 0.20 -4.55
C ALA A 15 -17.37 1.06 -3.59
N ASP A 16 -16.05 1.09 -3.76
CA ASP A 16 -15.15 1.89 -2.94
C ASP A 16 -15.39 3.38 -3.16
N TRP A 17 -15.62 3.80 -4.43
CA TRP A 17 -15.90 5.17 -4.79
C TRP A 17 -17.22 5.68 -4.19
N ALA A 18 -18.27 4.85 -4.23
CA ALA A 18 -19.55 5.19 -3.62
C ALA A 18 -19.43 5.41 -2.10
N VAL A 19 -18.59 4.62 -1.42
CA VAL A 19 -18.31 4.83 0.01
C VAL A 19 -17.61 6.16 0.23
N LEU A 20 -16.58 6.49 -0.55
CA LEU A 20 -15.83 7.75 -0.43
C LEU A 20 -16.74 8.95 -0.67
N GLU A 21 -17.53 8.95 -1.74
CA GLU A 21 -18.49 10.04 -2.01
C GLU A 21 -19.50 10.24 -0.89
N ASN A 22 -19.98 9.15 -0.31
CA ASN A 22 -20.93 9.22 0.81
C ASN A 22 -20.31 9.80 2.08
N VAL A 23 -19.08 9.47 2.43
CA VAL A 23 -18.45 9.96 3.66
C VAL A 23 -17.94 11.39 3.57
N VAL A 24 -17.73 11.93 2.36
CA VAL A 24 -17.25 13.32 2.14
C VAL A 24 -18.33 14.26 1.57
N HIS A 25 -19.57 13.80 1.39
CA HIS A 25 -20.63 14.53 0.68
C HIS A 25 -20.99 15.90 1.25
N GLN A 26 -20.70 16.17 2.53
CA GLN A 26 -20.97 17.44 3.20
C GLN A 26 -19.79 18.43 3.13
N ASP A 27 -18.67 18.00 2.63
CA ASP A 27 -17.44 18.79 2.48
C ASP A 27 -17.39 19.51 1.13
N GLU A 28 -16.38 20.35 0.93
CA GLU A 28 -16.11 20.96 -0.36
C GLU A 28 -15.38 19.95 -1.26
N ILE A 29 -15.98 19.63 -2.41
CA ILE A 29 -15.47 18.61 -3.33
C ILE A 29 -15.20 19.23 -4.70
N MET A 30 -13.98 19.06 -5.18
CA MET A 30 -13.58 19.25 -6.56
C MET A 30 -13.37 17.90 -7.23
N ARG A 31 -13.84 17.72 -8.47
CA ARG A 31 -13.61 16.50 -9.26
C ARG A 31 -12.73 16.81 -10.44
N LEU A 32 -11.70 16.01 -10.63
CA LEU A 32 -10.75 16.17 -11.74
C LEU A 32 -10.31 14.79 -12.26
N SER A 33 -10.22 14.65 -13.57
CA SER A 33 -9.53 13.51 -14.15
C SER A 33 -8.02 13.64 -13.96
N THR A 34 -7.29 12.53 -14.03
CA THR A 34 -5.81 12.54 -13.97
C THR A 34 -5.21 13.43 -15.06
N VAL A 35 -5.82 13.45 -16.25
CA VAL A 35 -5.35 14.25 -17.38
C VAL A 35 -5.56 15.74 -17.14
N GLU A 36 -6.73 16.13 -16.64
CA GLU A 36 -7.03 17.54 -16.30
C GLU A 36 -6.11 18.04 -15.21
N TYR A 37 -5.91 17.22 -14.16
CA TYR A 37 -4.98 17.56 -13.09
C TYR A 37 -3.55 17.72 -13.62
N ALA A 38 -3.08 16.81 -14.48
CA ALA A 38 -1.74 16.89 -15.07
C ALA A 38 -1.54 18.14 -15.94
N ARG A 39 -2.59 18.57 -16.68
CA ARG A 39 -2.57 19.74 -17.57
C ARG A 39 -2.79 21.06 -16.83
N SER A 40 -3.30 21.05 -15.62
CA SER A 40 -3.51 22.28 -14.85
C SER A 40 -2.18 22.99 -14.64
N ALA A 41 -2.10 24.27 -15.00
CA ALA A 41 -0.92 25.11 -14.81
C ALA A 41 -0.70 25.46 -13.32
N GLU A 42 -1.78 25.45 -12.55
CA GLU A 42 -1.78 25.81 -11.13
C GLU A 42 -1.70 24.57 -10.25
N ALA A 43 -0.85 24.63 -9.22
CA ALA A 43 -0.91 23.70 -8.11
C ALA A 43 -2.17 24.01 -7.31
N PHE A 44 -3.12 23.09 -7.24
CA PHE A 44 -4.22 23.22 -6.32
C PHE A 44 -3.67 23.07 -4.90
N GLY A 45 -3.95 24.08 -4.08
CA GLY A 45 -3.29 24.34 -2.82
C GLY A 45 -3.19 23.19 -1.85
N ALA A 46 -2.25 23.32 -0.94
CA ALA A 46 -1.97 22.40 0.15
C ALA A 46 -3.14 22.17 1.13
N ASP A 47 -4.23 22.92 0.99
CA ASP A 47 -5.43 22.83 1.80
C ASP A 47 -6.46 21.81 1.27
N TYR A 48 -6.20 21.20 0.09
CA TYR A 48 -7.01 20.13 -0.48
C TYR A 48 -6.40 18.76 -0.18
N ILE A 49 -7.25 17.79 0.13
CA ILE A 49 -6.87 16.40 0.35
C ILE A 49 -7.17 15.62 -0.95
N PRO A 50 -6.14 15.04 -1.61
CA PRO A 50 -6.36 14.28 -2.83
C PRO A 50 -6.87 12.88 -2.52
N VAL A 51 -7.81 12.40 -3.30
CA VAL A 51 -8.34 11.03 -3.24
C VAL A 51 -8.38 10.46 -4.66
N GLY A 52 -7.71 9.35 -4.87
CA GLY A 52 -7.62 8.71 -6.16
C GLY A 52 -6.65 7.53 -6.15
N ASP A 53 -6.26 7.10 -7.35
CA ASP A 53 -5.22 6.09 -7.50
C ASP A 53 -3.82 6.65 -7.19
N ALA A 54 -2.85 5.77 -7.05
CA ALA A 54 -1.50 6.19 -6.71
C ALA A 54 -0.84 7.15 -7.72
N PRO A 55 -1.02 7.02 -9.05
CA PRO A 55 -0.54 8.02 -10.00
C PRO A 55 -1.15 9.41 -9.80
N PHE A 56 -2.45 9.50 -9.49
CA PHE A 56 -3.13 10.76 -9.23
C PHE A 56 -2.56 11.45 -7.98
N ILE A 57 -2.44 10.70 -6.88
CA ILE A 57 -1.89 11.21 -5.62
C ILE A 57 -0.41 11.60 -5.77
N ALA A 58 0.38 10.79 -6.50
CA ALA A 58 1.78 11.11 -6.78
C ALA A 58 1.92 12.42 -7.58
N GLY A 59 1.06 12.64 -8.58
CA GLY A 59 1.02 13.89 -9.34
C GLY A 59 0.69 15.08 -8.45
N TRP A 60 -0.25 14.92 -7.52
CA TRP A 60 -0.61 15.96 -6.56
C TRP A 60 0.54 16.30 -5.59
N LEU A 61 1.20 15.27 -5.02
CA LEU A 61 2.36 15.45 -4.15
C LEU A 61 3.50 16.16 -4.88
N LYS A 62 3.78 15.77 -6.13
CA LYS A 62 4.84 16.40 -6.92
C LYS A 62 4.58 17.87 -7.18
N LYS A 63 3.33 18.23 -7.55
CA LYS A 63 2.96 19.62 -7.85
C LYS A 63 2.94 20.53 -6.62
N ASN A 64 2.44 20.05 -5.50
CA ASN A 64 2.21 20.89 -4.32
C ASN A 64 3.37 20.91 -3.33
N TYR A 65 4.21 19.86 -3.33
CA TYR A 65 5.26 19.67 -2.32
C TYR A 65 6.62 19.28 -2.90
N GLU A 66 6.74 19.15 -4.22
CA GLU A 66 7.94 18.67 -4.91
C GLU A 66 8.40 17.27 -4.42
N LYS A 67 7.50 16.51 -3.81
CA LYS A 67 7.77 15.19 -3.25
C LYS A 67 7.36 14.09 -4.20
N ASP A 68 8.17 13.05 -4.23
CA ASP A 68 7.83 11.80 -4.88
C ASP A 68 7.15 10.84 -3.89
N MET A 69 6.20 10.07 -4.37
CA MET A 69 5.58 9.02 -3.59
C MET A 69 6.47 7.78 -3.63
N GLU A 70 7.00 7.39 -2.46
CA GLU A 70 7.88 6.24 -2.36
C GLU A 70 7.14 4.93 -2.66
N PRO A 71 7.84 3.92 -3.25
CA PRO A 71 7.26 2.61 -3.46
C PRO A 71 6.84 1.96 -2.15
N ILE A 72 5.75 1.19 -2.24
CA ILE A 72 5.20 0.48 -1.09
C ILE A 72 6.04 -0.76 -0.82
N GLU A 73 6.50 -0.91 0.41
CA GLU A 73 7.28 -2.04 0.88
C GLU A 73 7.00 -2.36 2.36
N VAL A 74 7.60 -3.41 2.88
CA VAL A 74 7.53 -3.70 4.31
C VAL A 74 8.49 -2.78 5.07
N PRO A 75 8.03 -2.02 6.08
CA PRO A 75 8.90 -1.23 6.96
C PRO A 75 10.01 -2.07 7.60
N GLU A 76 11.18 -1.48 7.80
CA GLU A 76 12.36 -2.20 8.27
C GLU A 76 12.11 -2.93 9.61
N CYS A 77 11.46 -2.28 10.57
CA CYS A 77 11.13 -2.86 11.87
C CYS A 77 10.24 -4.11 11.77
N LEU A 78 9.50 -4.28 10.66
CA LEU A 78 8.63 -5.42 10.40
C LEU A 78 9.28 -6.50 9.53
N ARG A 79 10.51 -6.31 9.01
CA ARG A 79 11.21 -7.31 8.18
C ARG A 79 11.76 -8.48 8.99
N LYS A 80 11.06 -8.88 10.04
CA LYS A 80 11.41 -9.99 10.90
C LYS A 80 10.92 -11.32 10.33
N ARG A 81 11.74 -12.37 10.46
CA ARG A 81 11.37 -13.71 9.98
C ARG A 81 10.08 -14.24 10.60
N GLU A 82 9.80 -13.85 11.83
CA GLU A 82 8.55 -14.23 12.50
C GLU A 82 7.29 -13.65 11.84
N PHE A 83 7.41 -12.46 11.16
CA PHE A 83 6.31 -11.81 10.46
C PHE A 83 6.27 -12.18 8.97
N LEU A 84 7.43 -12.30 8.33
CA LEU A 84 7.53 -12.52 6.89
C LEU A 84 7.47 -13.99 6.50
N LYS A 85 7.98 -14.91 7.33
CA LYS A 85 8.12 -16.35 7.07
C LYS A 85 8.85 -16.71 5.78
N ARG A 86 9.50 -15.72 5.13
CA ARG A 86 10.23 -15.84 3.89
C ARG A 86 11.48 -15.00 3.91
N ARG A 87 12.45 -15.28 3.04
CA ARG A 87 13.53 -14.34 2.73
C ARG A 87 12.95 -13.15 1.95
N TYR A 88 13.41 -11.96 2.32
CA TYR A 88 12.95 -10.69 1.79
C TYR A 88 14.18 -9.78 1.76
N TYR A 89 14.63 -9.40 0.57
CA TYR A 89 15.83 -8.59 0.39
C TYR A 89 15.72 -7.72 -0.86
N PHE A 90 16.68 -6.80 -1.00
CA PHE A 90 16.77 -5.91 -2.14
C PHE A 90 17.97 -6.29 -3.00
N ALA A 91 17.83 -6.15 -4.31
CA ALA A 91 18.86 -6.44 -5.29
C ALA A 91 18.78 -5.46 -6.46
N GLU A 92 19.91 -5.14 -7.06
CA GLU A 92 19.92 -4.50 -8.38
C GLU A 92 19.51 -5.49 -9.45
N LYS A 93 19.02 -5.00 -10.61
CA LYS A 93 18.62 -5.88 -11.73
C LYS A 93 19.68 -6.94 -12.02
N ARG A 94 20.97 -6.57 -12.09
CA ARG A 94 22.07 -7.47 -12.40
C ARG A 94 22.31 -8.59 -11.39
N ASP A 95 21.85 -8.39 -10.15
CA ASP A 95 22.06 -9.31 -9.02
C ASP A 95 20.81 -10.18 -8.74
N LEU A 96 19.81 -10.10 -9.58
CA LEU A 96 18.59 -10.91 -9.44
C LEU A 96 18.90 -12.41 -9.63
N PRO A 97 18.20 -13.31 -8.90
CA PRO A 97 18.50 -14.75 -8.88
C PRO A 97 18.03 -15.48 -10.14
N PHE A 98 18.69 -15.26 -11.27
CA PHE A 98 18.31 -15.77 -12.62
C PHE A 98 18.13 -17.26 -12.73
N TYR A 99 18.97 -18.03 -12.09
CA TYR A 99 19.08 -19.47 -12.27
C TYR A 99 18.73 -20.24 -11.01
N SER A 100 17.89 -19.64 -10.16
CA SER A 100 17.48 -20.32 -8.95
C SER A 100 16.42 -21.41 -9.25
N ARG A 101 16.59 -22.58 -8.61
CA ARG A 101 15.55 -23.61 -8.58
C ARG A 101 14.36 -23.25 -7.69
N GLN A 102 14.47 -22.16 -6.91
CA GLN A 102 13.42 -21.68 -6.02
C GLN A 102 12.52 -20.69 -6.76
N LYS A 103 11.26 -20.65 -6.37
CA LYS A 103 10.30 -19.66 -6.86
C LYS A 103 10.49 -18.35 -6.10
N TYR A 104 10.52 -17.24 -6.82
CA TYR A 104 10.62 -15.91 -6.26
C TYR A 104 9.49 -15.01 -6.75
N PHE A 105 9.18 -14.03 -5.95
CA PHE A 105 8.43 -12.86 -6.32
C PHE A 105 9.41 -11.68 -6.44
N ILE A 106 9.34 -10.92 -7.52
CA ILE A 106 10.13 -9.72 -7.72
C ILE A 106 9.23 -8.52 -7.99
N LYS A 107 9.61 -7.35 -7.48
CA LYS A 107 8.90 -6.08 -7.68
C LYS A 107 9.94 -4.98 -7.87
N ASN A 108 9.85 -4.21 -8.97
CA ASN A 108 10.69 -3.02 -9.11
C ASN A 108 10.26 -1.96 -8.10
N ILE A 109 11.21 -1.41 -7.38
CA ILE A 109 11.00 -0.40 -6.33
C ILE A 109 11.69 0.93 -6.64
N SER A 110 12.30 1.08 -7.82
CA SER A 110 12.86 2.35 -8.26
C SER A 110 11.81 3.29 -8.83
N VAL A 111 10.73 2.73 -9.38
CA VAL A 111 9.62 3.49 -9.97
C VAL A 111 8.31 2.94 -9.44
N MET A 112 7.47 3.83 -8.90
CA MET A 112 6.16 3.43 -8.43
C MET A 112 5.26 2.97 -9.59
N LYS A 113 4.77 1.72 -9.50
CA LYS A 113 3.94 1.06 -10.53
C LYS A 113 4.55 0.99 -11.94
N GLY A 114 5.85 1.23 -12.09
CA GLY A 114 6.53 1.12 -13.39
C GLY A 114 6.62 -0.30 -13.93
N PHE A 115 6.47 -1.30 -13.08
CA PHE A 115 6.46 -2.71 -13.42
C PHE A 115 5.50 -3.46 -12.50
N SER A 116 4.54 -4.17 -13.08
CA SER A 116 3.70 -5.09 -12.31
C SER A 116 4.57 -6.23 -11.81
N SER A 117 4.50 -6.51 -10.51
CA SER A 117 5.23 -7.62 -9.88
C SER A 117 5.08 -8.92 -10.66
N ALA A 118 6.17 -9.64 -10.87
CA ALA A 118 6.18 -10.91 -11.60
C ALA A 118 6.46 -12.09 -10.66
N ARG A 119 5.77 -13.19 -10.93
CA ARG A 119 6.09 -14.50 -10.37
C ARG A 119 7.25 -15.09 -11.14
N TYR A 120 8.23 -15.59 -10.43
CA TYR A 120 9.45 -16.08 -10.99
C TYR A 120 9.67 -17.56 -10.67
N ASN A 121 9.84 -18.39 -11.68
CA ASN A 121 10.08 -19.82 -11.55
C ASN A 121 11.24 -20.24 -12.43
N GLY A 122 12.47 -20.01 -11.95
CA GLY A 122 13.70 -20.55 -12.54
C GLY A 122 14.34 -19.78 -13.70
N ALA A 123 13.60 -19.16 -14.60
CA ALA A 123 14.10 -18.23 -15.61
C ALA A 123 13.13 -17.07 -15.77
N VAL A 124 13.58 -15.82 -15.83
CA VAL A 124 12.72 -14.67 -16.17
C VAL A 124 12.61 -14.61 -17.67
N PRO A 125 11.48 -14.99 -18.27
CA PRO A 125 11.23 -14.64 -19.65
C PRO A 125 11.25 -13.10 -19.75
N GLY A 126 12.00 -12.55 -20.71
CA GLY A 126 12.06 -11.09 -20.88
C GLY A 126 12.95 -10.36 -19.86
N TRP A 127 14.01 -10.99 -19.38
CA TRP A 127 15.00 -10.33 -18.54
C TRP A 127 15.46 -9.00 -19.10
N ASP A 128 15.76 -8.94 -20.38
CA ASP A 128 16.21 -7.71 -21.05
C ASP A 128 15.10 -6.63 -21.04
N GLU A 129 13.84 -7.05 -20.95
CA GLU A 129 12.66 -6.18 -20.89
C GLU A 129 12.39 -5.63 -19.48
N LEU A 130 13.01 -6.21 -18.43
CA LEU A 130 12.84 -5.67 -17.10
C LEU A 130 13.47 -4.27 -17.01
N PRO A 131 12.76 -3.27 -16.43
CA PRO A 131 13.33 -1.96 -16.20
C PRO A 131 14.61 -2.04 -15.36
N ASP A 132 15.57 -1.18 -15.63
CA ASP A 132 16.72 -1.02 -14.75
C ASP A 132 16.30 -0.50 -13.38
N GLY A 133 17.13 -0.75 -12.38
CA GLY A 133 16.91 -0.27 -11.03
C GLY A 133 16.90 -1.35 -9.96
N ARG A 134 16.42 -0.95 -8.80
CA ARG A 134 16.39 -1.75 -7.59
C ARG A 134 15.10 -2.57 -7.51
N TYR A 135 15.25 -3.80 -7.09
CA TYR A 135 14.16 -4.76 -6.95
C TYR A 135 14.03 -5.25 -5.52
N LEU A 136 12.78 -5.39 -5.08
CA LEU A 136 12.45 -6.26 -3.98
C LEU A 136 12.42 -7.70 -4.50
N VAL A 137 13.12 -8.59 -3.81
CA VAL A 137 13.12 -10.04 -4.04
C VAL A 137 12.57 -10.74 -2.81
N SER A 138 11.58 -11.57 -3.00
CA SER A 138 10.93 -12.34 -1.93
C SER A 138 10.79 -13.80 -2.34
N GLU A 139 11.09 -14.72 -1.43
CA GLU A 139 10.74 -16.12 -1.63
C GLU A 139 9.23 -16.25 -1.82
N TRP A 140 8.85 -17.19 -2.68
CA TRP A 140 7.44 -17.48 -2.94
C TRP A 140 6.78 -18.10 -1.71
N LEU A 141 5.58 -17.63 -1.36
CA LEU A 141 4.71 -18.23 -0.38
C LEU A 141 3.48 -18.84 -1.05
N ASP A 142 3.02 -19.97 -0.56
CA ASP A 142 1.70 -20.52 -0.88
C ASP A 142 0.66 -19.79 -0.04
N ILE A 143 0.11 -18.69 -0.60
CA ILE A 143 -0.89 -17.85 0.07
C ILE A 143 -2.27 -18.40 -0.26
N LEU A 144 -3.01 -18.79 0.78
CA LEU A 144 -4.37 -19.35 0.71
C LEU A 144 -5.44 -18.26 0.72
N SER A 145 -5.19 -17.17 1.45
CA SER A 145 -6.08 -16.01 1.53
C SER A 145 -5.32 -14.75 1.87
N GLU A 146 -5.85 -13.62 1.46
CA GLU A 146 -5.28 -12.31 1.71
C GLU A 146 -6.32 -11.36 2.31
N PHE A 147 -5.87 -10.58 3.28
CA PHE A 147 -6.69 -9.66 4.05
C PHE A 147 -6.04 -8.29 4.10
N ARG A 148 -6.84 -7.25 3.99
CA ARG A 148 -6.42 -5.89 4.31
C ARG A 148 -6.84 -5.54 5.73
N ILE A 149 -5.84 -5.16 6.53
CA ILE A 149 -6.01 -4.71 7.90
C ILE A 149 -5.97 -3.19 7.89
N PHE A 150 -7.00 -2.56 8.41
CA PHE A 150 -7.08 -1.10 8.54
C PHE A 150 -6.64 -0.71 9.95
N VAL A 151 -5.63 0.14 10.03
CA VAL A 151 -5.07 0.60 11.31
C VAL A 151 -5.15 2.12 11.41
N TYR A 152 -5.71 2.60 12.50
CA TYR A 152 -5.81 4.01 12.81
C TYR A 152 -5.42 4.26 14.26
N HIS A 153 -4.49 5.22 14.49
CA HIS A 153 -3.92 5.49 15.80
C HIS A 153 -3.45 4.24 16.56
N ASP A 154 -2.72 3.36 15.86
CA ASP A 154 -2.18 2.09 16.38
C ASP A 154 -3.24 1.07 16.81
N GLN A 155 -4.46 1.23 16.38
CA GLN A 155 -5.54 0.28 16.63
C GLN A 155 -6.03 -0.35 15.33
N VAL A 156 -6.18 -1.66 15.33
CA VAL A 156 -6.86 -2.37 14.25
C VAL A 156 -8.34 -2.04 14.32
N ILE A 157 -8.86 -1.33 13.31
CA ILE A 157 -10.26 -0.91 13.26
C ILE A 157 -11.10 -1.77 12.34
N ALA A 158 -10.49 -2.46 11.35
CA ALA A 158 -11.18 -3.41 10.48
C ALA A 158 -10.23 -4.42 9.86
N ILE A 159 -10.78 -5.56 9.45
CA ILE A 159 -10.10 -6.64 8.72
C ILE A 159 -11.03 -7.09 7.61
N HIS A 160 -10.61 -6.95 6.36
CA HIS A 160 -11.39 -7.34 5.19
C HIS A 160 -10.66 -8.34 4.30
N PRO A 161 -11.26 -9.48 3.94
CA PRO A 161 -10.72 -10.40 2.96
C PRO A 161 -10.83 -9.77 1.56
N TYR A 162 -9.83 -9.97 0.69
CA TYR A 162 -9.90 -9.52 -0.69
C TYR A 162 -9.46 -10.56 -1.72
N LEU A 163 -8.82 -11.64 -1.29
CA LEU A 163 -8.41 -12.73 -2.18
C LEU A 163 -8.39 -14.08 -1.44
N GLY A 164 -8.68 -15.15 -2.16
CA GLY A 164 -8.51 -16.53 -1.70
C GLY A 164 -9.68 -17.11 -0.92
N MET A 165 -9.38 -17.98 0.05
CA MET A 165 -10.39 -18.75 0.80
C MET A 165 -11.01 -17.89 1.92
N PRO A 166 -12.32 -17.58 1.88
CA PRO A 166 -12.91 -16.63 2.82
C PRO A 166 -12.96 -17.13 4.28
N LEU A 167 -12.83 -18.44 4.51
CA LEU A 167 -12.86 -19.04 5.85
C LEU A 167 -11.46 -19.28 6.46
N MET A 168 -10.40 -18.90 5.76
CA MET A 168 -9.03 -19.00 6.25
C MET A 168 -8.58 -17.67 6.84
N PHE A 169 -8.89 -17.44 8.12
CA PHE A 169 -8.61 -16.19 8.81
C PHE A 169 -7.17 -16.12 9.34
N PRO A 170 -6.56 -14.92 9.34
CA PRO A 170 -5.27 -14.69 9.96
C PRO A 170 -5.37 -14.71 11.50
N ASP A 171 -4.25 -15.03 12.16
CA ASP A 171 -4.12 -14.95 13.61
C ASP A 171 -4.13 -13.50 14.10
N GLY A 172 -5.18 -13.11 14.81
CA GLY A 172 -5.33 -11.76 15.36
C GLY A 172 -4.27 -11.39 16.41
N GLY A 173 -3.71 -12.37 17.13
CA GLY A 173 -2.60 -12.15 18.05
C GLY A 173 -1.31 -11.79 17.29
N LYS A 174 -1.10 -12.41 16.13
CA LYS A 174 0.03 -12.10 15.24
C LYS A 174 -0.10 -10.71 14.63
N ILE A 175 -1.31 -10.34 14.19
CA ILE A 175 -1.59 -8.99 13.67
C ILE A 175 -1.27 -7.94 14.74
N ARG A 176 -1.77 -8.12 15.97
CA ARG A 176 -1.47 -7.18 17.08
C ARG A 176 0.02 -7.02 17.32
N LYS A 177 0.78 -8.11 17.33
CA LYS A 177 2.24 -8.04 17.46
C LYS A 177 2.91 -7.23 16.35
N MET A 178 2.42 -7.34 15.11
CA MET A 178 2.94 -6.53 13.99
C MET A 178 2.62 -5.04 14.19
N VAL A 179 1.40 -4.70 14.62
CA VAL A 179 1.02 -3.31 14.93
C VAL A 179 1.83 -2.76 16.10
N ASP A 180 1.99 -3.53 17.19
CA ASP A 180 2.80 -3.12 18.36
C ASP A 180 4.28 -2.93 18.01
N GLU A 181 4.80 -3.72 17.07
CA GLU A 181 6.16 -3.55 16.58
C GLU A 181 6.29 -2.29 15.72
N TYR A 182 5.34 -2.06 14.79
CA TYR A 182 5.36 -0.88 13.93
C TYR A 182 5.13 0.41 14.73
N LYS A 183 4.39 0.35 15.83
CA LYS A 183 4.19 1.47 16.75
C LYS A 183 5.50 2.05 17.27
N LYS A 184 6.58 1.28 17.34
CA LYS A 184 7.89 1.73 17.80
C LYS A 184 8.61 2.63 16.81
N ASP A 185 8.20 2.59 15.54
CA ASP A 185 8.71 3.48 14.51
C ASP A 185 8.02 4.85 14.61
N SER A 186 8.74 5.87 15.06
CA SER A 186 8.23 7.24 15.22
C SER A 186 7.86 7.89 13.87
N GLY A 187 8.47 7.44 12.77
CA GLY A 187 8.21 7.91 11.41
C GLY A 187 6.96 7.32 10.76
N ARG A 188 6.32 6.31 11.37
CA ARG A 188 5.16 5.63 10.78
C ARG A 188 3.97 6.57 10.53
N PRO A 189 3.12 6.29 9.53
CA PRO A 189 1.84 6.97 9.37
C PRO A 189 0.89 6.63 10.55
N ARG A 190 0.01 7.56 10.91
CA ARG A 190 -1.04 7.31 11.92
C ARG A 190 -2.22 6.53 11.38
N ALA A 191 -2.43 6.58 10.07
CA ALA A 191 -3.42 5.80 9.34
C ALA A 191 -2.71 5.01 8.25
N TYR A 192 -2.87 3.70 8.26
CA TYR A 192 -2.23 2.80 7.30
C TYR A 192 -3.00 1.49 7.13
N THR A 193 -2.65 0.75 6.10
CA THR A 193 -3.11 -0.62 5.91
C THR A 193 -1.95 -1.58 5.95
N MET A 194 -2.21 -2.80 6.45
CA MET A 194 -1.32 -3.94 6.32
C MET A 194 -2.01 -4.99 5.46
N ASP A 195 -1.36 -5.47 4.43
CA ASP A 195 -1.82 -6.63 3.68
C ASP A 195 -1.20 -7.88 4.32
N ILE A 196 -2.07 -8.76 4.77
CA ILE A 196 -1.74 -9.97 5.53
C ILE A 196 -2.17 -11.19 4.74
N GLY A 197 -1.25 -12.14 4.57
CA GLY A 197 -1.53 -13.44 3.98
C GLY A 197 -1.72 -14.52 5.06
N VAL A 198 -2.60 -15.46 4.76
CA VAL A 198 -2.61 -16.78 5.41
C VAL A 198 -1.90 -17.74 4.46
N SER A 199 -0.72 -18.21 4.83
CA SER A 199 0.11 -19.07 3.98
C SER A 199 0.28 -20.45 4.58
N ARG A 200 0.51 -21.43 3.70
CA ARG A 200 0.84 -22.80 4.09
C ARG A 200 2.30 -23.07 3.75
N ASP A 201 3.04 -23.66 4.68
CA ASP A 201 4.39 -24.13 4.40
C ASP A 201 4.40 -25.56 3.81
N LYS A 202 5.60 -26.05 3.47
CA LYS A 202 5.79 -27.40 2.89
C LYS A 202 5.36 -28.53 3.82
N ASP A 203 5.30 -28.30 5.11
CA ASP A 203 4.91 -29.27 6.14
C ASP A 203 3.40 -29.18 6.44
N GLY A 204 2.66 -28.32 5.69
CA GLY A 204 1.23 -28.15 5.82
C GLY A 204 0.83 -27.17 6.94
N VAL A 205 1.79 -26.57 7.64
CA VAL A 205 1.52 -25.66 8.75
C VAL A 205 1.07 -24.29 8.21
N VAL A 206 0.01 -23.78 8.79
CA VAL A 206 -0.58 -22.50 8.40
C VAL A 206 0.03 -21.35 9.20
N HIS A 207 0.40 -20.29 8.51
CA HIS A 207 1.04 -19.10 9.08
C HIS A 207 0.33 -17.83 8.66
N THR A 208 0.24 -16.87 9.59
CA THR A 208 -0.11 -15.48 9.30
C THR A 208 1.16 -14.73 8.95
N VAL A 209 1.21 -14.12 7.76
CA VAL A 209 2.39 -13.49 7.21
C VAL A 209 2.09 -12.07 6.74
N LEU A 210 3.04 -11.15 6.94
CA LEU A 210 2.94 -9.80 6.42
C LEU A 210 3.33 -9.79 4.93
N ILE A 211 2.49 -9.18 4.09
CA ILE A 211 2.75 -8.99 2.66
C ILE A 211 3.38 -7.61 2.44
N GLU A 212 2.67 -6.54 2.78
CA GLU A 212 3.12 -5.16 2.63
C GLU A 212 2.37 -4.21 3.59
N VAL A 213 2.86 -2.98 3.71
CA VAL A 213 2.24 -1.91 4.54
C VAL A 213 2.17 -0.63 3.72
N HIS A 214 1.03 0.05 3.78
CA HIS A 214 0.83 1.30 3.03
C HIS A 214 0.28 2.41 3.92
N PRO A 215 0.74 3.66 3.80
CA PRO A 215 -0.02 4.81 4.29
C PRO A 215 -1.42 4.81 3.68
N PHE A 216 -2.42 5.26 4.44
CA PHE A 216 -3.81 5.26 3.98
C PHE A 216 -4.08 6.43 3.02
N VAL A 217 -3.66 6.27 1.77
CA VAL A 217 -3.79 7.31 0.73
C VAL A 217 -4.52 6.84 -0.54
N SER A 218 -4.73 5.53 -0.69
CA SER A 218 -5.40 4.92 -1.83
C SER A 218 -6.77 4.39 -1.40
N TYR A 219 -7.73 4.40 -2.31
CA TYR A 219 -9.13 4.09 -2.01
C TYR A 219 -9.53 2.62 -2.17
N ARG A 220 -8.62 1.67 -2.22
CA ARG A 220 -9.01 0.24 -2.22
C ARG A 220 -9.47 -0.19 -0.83
N LEU A 221 -10.79 -0.03 -0.60
CA LEU A 221 -11.42 -0.23 0.71
C LEU A 221 -11.89 -1.67 0.94
N TYR A 222 -12.16 -2.43 -0.14
CA TYR A 222 -12.64 -3.82 -0.05
C TYR A 222 -13.87 -3.99 0.87
N GLY A 223 -14.79 -3.03 0.83
CA GLY A 223 -15.98 -3.00 1.67
C GLY A 223 -15.81 -2.33 3.04
N PHE A 224 -14.61 -1.81 3.35
CA PHE A 224 -14.42 -0.99 4.54
C PHE A 224 -15.24 0.30 4.45
N CYS A 225 -16.12 0.53 5.41
CA CYS A 225 -17.00 1.68 5.46
C CYS A 225 -17.21 2.13 6.91
N LEU A 226 -16.38 3.06 7.37
CA LEU A 226 -16.48 3.66 8.70
C LEU A 226 -16.38 5.18 8.63
N PRO A 227 -16.94 5.90 9.62
CA PRO A 227 -16.85 7.37 9.71
C PRO A 227 -15.43 7.92 9.76
N ASP A 228 -14.46 7.10 10.14
CA ASP A 228 -13.05 7.48 10.28
C ASP A 228 -12.31 7.64 8.93
N ILE A 229 -12.90 7.20 7.82
CA ILE A 229 -12.25 7.25 6.49
C ILE A 229 -11.71 8.65 6.15
N PRO A 230 -12.46 9.75 6.31
CA PRO A 230 -11.94 11.09 6.02
C PRO A 230 -10.72 11.46 6.87
N ASP A 231 -10.73 11.13 8.16
CA ASP A 231 -9.60 11.39 9.06
C ASP A 231 -8.39 10.54 8.69
N MET A 232 -8.62 9.29 8.32
CA MET A 232 -7.55 8.37 7.88
C MET A 232 -6.91 8.83 6.57
N LEU A 233 -7.68 9.31 5.60
CA LEU A 233 -7.16 9.86 4.35
C LEU A 233 -6.32 11.10 4.59
N GLU A 234 -6.79 12.01 5.45
CA GLU A 234 -6.03 13.20 5.85
C GLU A 234 -4.70 12.82 6.50
N GLU A 235 -4.69 11.88 7.44
CA GLU A 235 -3.46 11.41 8.10
C GLU A 235 -2.52 10.67 7.13
N GLY A 236 -3.05 9.94 6.16
CA GLY A 236 -2.27 9.31 5.11
C GLY A 236 -1.55 10.33 4.22
N ILE A 237 -2.23 11.41 3.83
CA ILE A 237 -1.62 12.51 3.06
C ILE A 237 -0.63 13.29 3.93
N ARG A 238 -0.95 13.55 5.20
CA ARG A 238 -0.03 14.18 6.14
C ARG A 238 1.30 13.43 6.27
N TYR A 239 1.28 12.11 6.20
CA TYR A 239 2.50 11.31 6.24
C TYR A 239 3.49 11.72 5.13
N TYR A 240 3.00 11.95 3.91
CA TYR A 240 3.84 12.36 2.79
C TYR A 240 4.19 13.86 2.82
N THR A 241 3.31 14.69 3.37
CA THR A 241 3.50 16.15 3.35
C THR A 241 4.32 16.67 4.53
N ARG A 242 4.51 15.88 5.60
CA ARG A 242 5.38 16.25 6.71
C ARG A 242 6.78 16.59 6.19
N GLN A 243 7.35 17.68 6.67
CA GLN A 243 8.78 17.89 6.56
C GLN A 243 9.45 16.79 7.40
N LYS A 244 10.38 16.05 6.83
CA LYS A 244 11.26 15.22 7.65
C LYS A 244 12.03 16.23 8.51
N GLU A 245 11.78 16.22 9.81
CA GLU A 245 12.68 16.91 10.75
C GLU A 245 14.04 16.22 10.58
N ASP A 246 15.03 17.00 10.12
CA ASP A 246 16.43 16.58 9.95
C ASP A 246 17.06 16.23 11.31
#